data_b952b9e3d755c05f04db2bdd78b64c84
#
_entry.id   b952b9e3d755c05f04db2bdd78b64c84
#
_cell.length_a   1.000
_cell.length_b   1.000
_cell.length_c   1.000
_cell.angle_alpha   90.00
_cell.angle_beta   90.00
_cell.angle_gamma   90.00
#
_symmetry.space_group_name_H-M   'P 1'
#
loop_
_entity.id
_entity.type
_entity.pdbx_description
1 polymer ?
#
loop_
_entity_poly.entity_id
_entity_poly.type
_entity_poly.pdbx_seq_one_letter_code
_entity_poly.pdbx_strand_id
1 'polypeptide(L)'
;MLQSLHVHNFALLEDAKVDFAPGFNVFTGETGAGKSILVDAFGVVLGARASADYVRTGADSFWVQAVFDISSVPNLKAYLEEQGIEAEDDLFLKRQVTAAGKSKATVNGVQVPLSTIKEISTLLVDIHGQHENQALLKAEAPRFLVDAFGGVGIATCLANYAAC
;
A
#
# COMPACT_ATOMS: atom_id res chain seq x y z
N MET A 1 -2.42 5.21 -8.69
CA MET A 1 -3.10 6.04 -7.64
C MET A 1 -4.09 5.18 -6.87
N LEU A 2 -4.25 5.35 -5.53
CA LEU A 2 -5.29 4.64 -4.77
C LEU A 2 -6.69 5.06 -5.26
N GLN A 3 -7.50 4.08 -5.65
CA GLN A 3 -8.88 4.29 -6.15
C GLN A 3 -9.90 3.96 -5.07
N SER A 4 -9.72 2.85 -4.34
CA SER A 4 -10.63 2.48 -3.28
C SER A 4 -9.96 1.66 -2.18
N LEU A 5 -10.52 1.76 -0.97
CA LEU A 5 -10.19 0.93 0.18
C LEU A 5 -11.47 0.30 0.73
N HIS A 6 -11.50 -1.01 0.81
CA HIS A 6 -12.62 -1.74 1.38
C HIS A 6 -12.15 -2.56 2.58
N VAL A 7 -12.82 -2.37 3.70
CA VAL A 7 -12.47 -2.94 5.00
C VAL A 7 -13.67 -3.71 5.54
N HIS A 8 -13.46 -4.95 5.94
CA HIS A 8 -14.54 -5.81 6.46
C HIS A 8 -14.12 -6.48 7.77
N ASN A 9 -14.96 -6.37 8.80
CA ASN A 9 -14.78 -6.92 10.15
C ASN A 9 -13.44 -6.53 10.82
N PHE A 10 -12.99 -5.32 10.60
CA PHE A 10 -11.72 -4.80 11.12
C PHE A 10 -11.96 -3.86 12.30
N ALA A 11 -11.54 -4.25 13.49
CA ALA A 11 -11.73 -3.53 14.74
C ALA A 11 -13.19 -3.12 14.96
N LEU A 12 -13.51 -1.83 14.92
CA LEU A 12 -14.88 -1.33 15.09
C LEU A 12 -15.67 -1.28 13.78
N LEU A 13 -14.99 -1.45 12.63
CA LEU A 13 -15.63 -1.39 11.32
C LEU A 13 -16.19 -2.76 10.93
N GLU A 14 -17.50 -2.84 10.70
CA GLU A 14 -18.16 -4.04 10.20
C GLU A 14 -17.95 -4.15 8.68
N ASP A 15 -18.32 -3.10 7.95
CA ASP A 15 -18.08 -2.97 6.52
C ASP A 15 -17.93 -1.47 6.21
N ALA A 16 -16.82 -1.12 5.57
CA ALA A 16 -16.54 0.26 5.19
C ALA A 16 -15.82 0.30 3.84
N LYS A 17 -16.45 0.94 2.87
CA LYS A 17 -15.85 1.20 1.57
C LYS A 17 -15.62 2.69 1.39
N VAL A 18 -14.42 3.06 0.99
CA VAL A 18 -14.02 4.44 0.71
C VAL A 18 -13.49 4.49 -0.72
N ASP A 19 -14.06 5.35 -1.54
CA ASP A 19 -13.57 5.63 -2.87
C ASP A 19 -12.82 6.96 -2.85
N PHE A 20 -11.68 7.04 -3.56
CA PHE A 20 -10.78 8.19 -3.58
C PHE A 20 -10.88 8.91 -4.92
N ALA A 21 -11.01 10.23 -4.87
CA ALA A 21 -10.93 11.06 -6.06
C ALA A 21 -9.45 11.31 -6.44
N PRO A 22 -9.17 11.64 -7.71
CA PRO A 22 -7.86 12.14 -8.11
C PRO A 22 -7.45 13.39 -7.32
N GLY A 23 -6.16 13.49 -6.96
CA GLY A 23 -5.61 14.63 -6.25
C GLY A 23 -5.68 14.48 -4.72
N PHE A 24 -6.06 15.55 -4.04
CA PHE A 24 -6.00 15.63 -2.58
C PHE A 24 -7.32 15.17 -1.93
N ASN A 25 -7.24 14.17 -1.04
CA ASN A 25 -8.37 13.63 -0.28
C ASN A 25 -8.18 13.92 1.21
N VAL A 26 -9.20 14.41 1.89
CA VAL A 26 -9.15 14.77 3.31
C VAL A 26 -10.17 13.98 4.12
N PHE A 27 -9.70 13.34 5.18
CA PHE A 27 -10.55 12.70 6.18
C PHE A 27 -10.72 13.59 7.39
N THR A 28 -11.95 14.02 7.65
CA THR A 28 -12.32 14.81 8.83
C THR A 28 -13.20 13.98 9.77
N GLY A 29 -13.18 14.31 11.04
CA GLY A 29 -13.99 13.65 12.06
C GLY A 29 -13.37 13.78 13.44
N GLU A 30 -14.10 13.45 14.48
CA GLU A 30 -13.61 13.47 15.87
C GLU A 30 -12.52 12.41 16.10
N THR A 31 -11.64 12.65 17.08
CA THR A 31 -10.64 11.68 17.53
C THR A 31 -11.34 10.43 18.05
N GLY A 32 -10.92 9.25 17.55
CA GLY A 32 -11.56 7.95 17.88
C GLY A 32 -12.64 7.49 16.89
N ALA A 33 -13.10 8.33 15.97
CA ALA A 33 -14.19 8.04 15.04
C ALA A 33 -13.79 7.23 13.79
N GLY A 34 -12.80 6.35 13.88
CA GLY A 34 -12.48 5.43 12.79
C GLY A 34 -11.40 5.92 11.82
N LYS A 35 -10.95 7.20 11.85
CA LYS A 35 -9.86 7.67 10.97
C LYS A 35 -8.57 6.87 11.13
N SER A 36 -8.12 6.71 12.37
CA SER A 36 -6.91 5.91 12.66
C SER A 36 -7.09 4.46 12.26
N ILE A 37 -8.30 3.90 12.46
CA ILE A 37 -8.62 2.52 12.07
C ILE A 37 -8.52 2.33 10.56
N LEU A 38 -8.95 3.31 9.75
CA LEU A 38 -8.79 3.26 8.28
C LEU A 38 -7.32 3.34 7.86
N VAL A 39 -6.51 4.18 8.54
CA VAL A 39 -5.06 4.27 8.29
C VAL A 39 -4.36 2.97 8.68
N ASP A 40 -4.73 2.37 9.82
CA ASP A 40 -4.21 1.07 10.26
C ASP A 40 -4.59 -0.04 9.28
N ALA A 41 -5.84 -0.08 8.83
CA ALA A 41 -6.30 -1.03 7.82
C ALA A 41 -5.53 -0.88 6.51
N PHE A 42 -5.28 0.37 6.07
CA PHE A 42 -4.47 0.67 4.89
C PHE A 42 -3.03 0.18 5.08
N GLY A 43 -2.40 0.44 6.23
CA GLY A 43 -1.09 -0.11 6.57
C GLY A 43 -1.06 -1.64 6.51
N VAL A 44 -2.10 -2.31 7.02
CA VAL A 44 -2.21 -3.78 7.01
C VAL A 44 -2.23 -4.33 5.58
N VAL A 45 -2.98 -3.76 4.66
CA VAL A 45 -3.02 -4.23 3.26
C VAL A 45 -1.70 -3.98 2.53
N LEU A 46 -0.94 -2.96 2.92
CA LEU A 46 0.40 -2.64 2.41
C LEU A 46 1.53 -3.44 3.07
N GLY A 47 1.21 -4.39 3.95
CA GLY A 47 2.20 -5.31 4.49
C GLY A 47 2.68 -5.01 5.91
N ALA A 48 2.06 -4.06 6.62
CA ALA A 48 2.32 -3.85 8.04
C ALA A 48 1.94 -5.08 8.86
N ARG A 49 2.45 -5.14 10.11
CA ARG A 49 2.10 -6.22 11.04
C ARG A 49 0.60 -6.19 11.31
N ALA A 50 -0.06 -7.32 11.10
CA ALA A 50 -1.47 -7.49 11.43
C ALA A 50 -1.60 -8.41 12.66
N SER A 51 -2.43 -7.99 13.63
CA SER A 51 -2.78 -8.80 14.80
C SER A 51 -4.18 -9.40 14.63
N ALA A 52 -4.41 -10.58 15.23
CA ALA A 52 -5.75 -11.15 15.40
C ALA A 52 -6.67 -10.24 16.22
N ASP A 53 -6.10 -9.35 17.05
CA ASP A 53 -6.87 -8.37 17.85
C ASP A 53 -7.65 -7.37 17.00
N TYR A 54 -7.28 -7.22 15.71
CA TYR A 54 -8.07 -6.42 14.76
C TYR A 54 -9.32 -7.14 14.24
N VAL A 55 -9.50 -8.45 14.52
CA VAL A 55 -10.72 -9.16 14.15
C VAL A 55 -11.86 -8.63 15.02
N ARG A 56 -12.92 -8.13 14.37
CA ARG A 56 -14.11 -7.64 15.05
C ARG A 56 -14.69 -8.71 15.97
N THR A 57 -15.10 -8.33 17.16
CA THR A 57 -15.73 -9.24 18.13
C THR A 57 -16.94 -9.94 17.50
N GLY A 58 -16.92 -11.28 17.55
CA GLY A 58 -17.95 -12.12 16.95
C GLY A 58 -17.72 -12.50 15.48
N ALA A 59 -16.63 -12.03 14.86
CA ALA A 59 -16.23 -12.43 13.51
C ALA A 59 -15.10 -13.47 13.55
N ASP A 60 -15.02 -14.32 12.53
CA ASP A 60 -13.96 -15.34 12.37
C ASP A 60 -12.70 -14.78 11.73
N SER A 61 -12.82 -13.71 10.96
CA SER A 61 -11.73 -13.06 10.26
C SER A 61 -12.07 -11.64 9.86
N PHE A 62 -11.06 -10.84 9.59
CA PHE A 62 -11.20 -9.60 8.83
C PHE A 62 -10.49 -9.70 7.48
N TRP A 63 -10.86 -8.82 6.56
CA TRP A 63 -10.06 -8.57 5.38
C TRP A 63 -10.07 -7.08 5.01
N VAL A 64 -8.98 -6.67 4.37
CA VAL A 64 -8.80 -5.34 3.79
C VAL A 64 -8.40 -5.52 2.33
N GLN A 65 -9.02 -4.74 1.45
CA GLN A 65 -8.71 -4.70 0.03
C GLN A 65 -8.47 -3.25 -0.40
N ALA A 66 -7.37 -3.02 -1.11
CA ALA A 66 -7.08 -1.76 -1.75
C ALA A 66 -6.99 -1.95 -3.27
N VAL A 67 -7.52 -1.00 -4.02
CA VAL A 67 -7.45 -0.96 -5.49
C VAL A 67 -6.62 0.25 -5.90
N PHE A 68 -5.63 0.03 -6.74
CA PHE A 68 -4.73 1.06 -7.25
C PHE A 68 -4.78 1.10 -8.77
N ASP A 69 -4.85 2.29 -9.34
CA ASP A 69 -4.49 2.53 -10.73
C ASP A 69 -2.97 2.60 -10.84
N ILE A 70 -2.39 1.70 -11.63
CA ILE A 70 -0.97 1.55 -11.87
C ILE A 70 -0.56 1.89 -13.31
N SER A 71 -1.43 2.49 -14.09
CA SER A 71 -1.18 2.86 -15.50
C SER A 71 0.08 3.70 -15.67
N SER A 72 0.38 4.55 -14.68
CA SER A 72 1.55 5.44 -14.66
C SER A 72 2.78 4.89 -13.93
N VAL A 73 2.79 3.59 -13.55
CA VAL A 73 3.89 2.96 -12.78
C VAL A 73 4.50 1.78 -13.55
N PRO A 74 5.24 2.02 -14.64
CA PRO A 74 5.77 0.95 -15.52
C PRO A 74 6.70 -0.03 -14.80
N ASN A 75 7.51 0.45 -13.85
CA ASN A 75 8.42 -0.40 -13.08
C ASN A 75 7.67 -1.43 -12.23
N LEU A 76 6.47 -1.08 -11.76
CA LEU A 76 5.64 -2.02 -11.01
C LEU A 76 5.05 -3.09 -11.92
N LYS A 77 4.61 -2.72 -13.12
CA LYS A 77 4.09 -3.69 -14.09
C LYS A 77 5.16 -4.72 -14.45
N ALA A 78 6.40 -4.29 -14.74
CA ALA A 78 7.51 -5.18 -15.00
C ALA A 78 7.79 -6.13 -13.81
N TYR A 79 7.79 -5.59 -12.59
CA TYR A 79 7.95 -6.41 -11.38
C TYR A 79 6.85 -7.47 -11.23
N LEU A 80 5.59 -7.11 -11.48
CA LEU A 80 4.45 -8.03 -11.38
C LEU A 80 4.55 -9.16 -12.43
N GLU A 81 4.96 -8.83 -13.67
CA GLU A 81 5.22 -9.81 -14.73
C GLU A 81 6.31 -10.80 -14.33
N GLU A 82 7.43 -10.33 -13.73
CA GLU A 82 8.50 -11.18 -13.21
C GLU A 82 8.00 -12.13 -12.10
N GLN A 83 7.02 -11.70 -11.30
CA GLN A 83 6.39 -12.55 -10.28
C GLN A 83 5.29 -13.47 -10.84
N GLY A 84 5.03 -13.43 -12.15
CA GLY A 84 3.97 -14.21 -12.80
C GLY A 84 2.55 -13.72 -12.44
N ILE A 85 2.41 -12.44 -12.09
CA ILE A 85 1.13 -11.82 -11.74
C ILE A 85 0.69 -10.95 -12.90
N GLU A 86 -0.42 -11.33 -13.54
CA GLU A 86 -1.03 -10.50 -14.58
C GLU A 86 -1.62 -9.23 -13.97
N ALA A 87 -1.27 -8.09 -14.55
CA ALA A 87 -1.79 -6.80 -14.16
C ALA A 87 -2.01 -5.90 -15.39
N GLU A 88 -3.23 -5.45 -15.54
CA GLU A 88 -3.58 -4.41 -16.52
C GLU A 88 -3.29 -3.03 -15.90
N ASP A 89 -4.29 -2.16 -15.85
CA ASP A 89 -4.16 -0.82 -15.25
C ASP A 89 -4.57 -0.81 -13.78
N ASP A 90 -5.37 -1.78 -13.34
CA ASP A 90 -5.83 -1.91 -11.96
C ASP A 90 -5.06 -3.01 -11.21
N LEU A 91 -4.66 -2.69 -9.99
CA LEU A 91 -4.01 -3.61 -9.06
C LEU A 91 -4.86 -3.78 -7.81
N PHE A 92 -5.23 -5.01 -7.52
CA PHE A 92 -6.01 -5.41 -6.34
C PHE A 92 -5.09 -6.03 -5.30
N LEU A 93 -4.83 -5.33 -4.21
CA LEU A 93 -4.17 -5.89 -3.04
C LEU A 93 -5.22 -6.28 -2.01
N LYS A 94 -5.17 -7.51 -1.52
CA LYS A 94 -6.08 -7.96 -0.46
C LYS A 94 -5.31 -8.71 0.62
N ARG A 95 -5.65 -8.42 1.87
CA ARG A 95 -5.14 -9.15 3.02
C ARG A 95 -6.27 -9.61 3.91
N GLN A 96 -6.24 -10.88 4.31
CA GLN A 96 -7.16 -11.49 5.24
C GLN A 96 -6.40 -12.05 6.44
N VAL A 97 -6.95 -11.86 7.64
CA VAL A 97 -6.42 -12.42 8.88
C VAL A 97 -7.57 -13.06 9.67
N THR A 98 -7.35 -14.27 10.11
CA THR A 98 -8.35 -15.00 10.95
C THR A 98 -8.13 -14.71 12.43
N ALA A 99 -9.15 -14.95 13.25
CA ALA A 99 -9.06 -14.89 14.71
C ALA A 99 -7.98 -15.84 15.29
N ALA A 100 -7.64 -16.93 14.56
CA ALA A 100 -6.54 -17.83 14.91
C ALA A 100 -5.15 -17.29 14.49
N GLY A 101 -5.05 -16.05 13.98
CA GLY A 101 -3.80 -15.40 13.59
C GLY A 101 -3.23 -15.83 12.24
N LYS A 102 -3.95 -16.69 11.47
CA LYS A 102 -3.52 -17.04 10.11
C LYS A 102 -3.71 -15.86 9.18
N SER A 103 -2.66 -15.49 8.44
CA SER A 103 -2.68 -14.38 7.48
C SER A 103 -2.51 -14.87 6.06
N LYS A 104 -3.31 -14.32 5.13
CA LYS A 104 -3.25 -14.57 3.69
C LYS A 104 -3.20 -13.23 2.97
N ALA A 105 -2.30 -13.10 1.99
CA ALA A 105 -2.20 -11.94 1.12
C ALA A 105 -2.37 -12.35 -0.34
N THR A 106 -3.08 -11.54 -1.12
CA THR A 106 -3.28 -11.78 -2.55
C THR A 106 -3.07 -10.50 -3.36
N VAL A 107 -2.54 -10.66 -4.56
CA VAL A 107 -2.39 -9.62 -5.58
C VAL A 107 -3.14 -10.11 -6.82
N ASN A 108 -4.12 -9.36 -7.31
CA ASN A 108 -5.00 -9.76 -8.43
C ASN A 108 -5.56 -11.18 -8.27
N GLY A 109 -5.92 -11.57 -7.03
CA GLY A 109 -6.43 -12.91 -6.72
C GLY A 109 -5.37 -13.99 -6.53
N VAL A 110 -4.12 -13.78 -6.95
CA VAL A 110 -3.00 -14.70 -6.77
C VAL A 110 -2.46 -14.57 -5.35
N GLN A 111 -2.31 -15.70 -4.64
CA GLN A 111 -1.73 -15.69 -3.29
C GLN A 111 -0.23 -15.46 -3.37
N VAL A 112 0.26 -14.50 -2.57
CA VAL A 112 1.68 -14.12 -2.53
C VAL A 112 2.23 -14.09 -1.10
N PRO A 113 3.55 -14.21 -0.92
CA PRO A 113 4.21 -13.93 0.35
C PRO A 113 4.03 -12.46 0.77
N LEU A 114 4.11 -12.18 2.08
CA LEU A 114 4.01 -10.82 2.59
C LEU A 114 5.19 -9.93 2.15
N SER A 115 6.37 -10.51 1.87
CA SER A 115 7.52 -9.81 1.28
C SER A 115 7.16 -9.16 -0.06
N THR A 116 6.47 -9.89 -0.93
CA THR A 116 6.00 -9.38 -2.24
C THR A 116 5.06 -8.19 -2.07
N ILE A 117 4.10 -8.25 -1.11
CA ILE A 117 3.24 -7.09 -0.79
C ILE A 117 4.07 -5.87 -0.37
N LYS A 118 5.09 -6.06 0.48
CA LYS A 118 5.96 -4.96 0.93
C LYS A 118 6.76 -4.34 -0.21
N GLU A 119 7.28 -5.15 -1.12
CA GLU A 119 8.02 -4.67 -2.30
C GLU A 119 7.09 -3.85 -3.22
N ILE A 120 5.89 -4.38 -3.52
CA ILE A 120 4.86 -3.66 -4.27
C ILE A 120 4.53 -2.33 -3.58
N SER A 121 4.35 -2.34 -2.26
CA SER A 121 3.98 -1.16 -1.49
C SER A 121 5.03 -0.05 -1.55
N THR A 122 6.32 -0.39 -1.57
CA THR A 122 7.40 0.61 -1.72
C THR A 122 7.41 1.30 -3.08
N LEU A 123 6.84 0.67 -4.11
CA LEU A 123 6.71 1.25 -5.45
C LEU A 123 5.42 2.06 -5.62
N LEU A 124 4.41 1.80 -4.77
CA LEU A 124 3.07 2.40 -4.90
C LEU A 124 2.85 3.61 -4.02
N VAL A 125 3.33 3.57 -2.77
CA VAL A 125 2.89 4.48 -1.71
C VAL A 125 4.05 4.88 -0.82
N ASP A 126 4.12 6.16 -0.51
CA ASP A 126 4.94 6.67 0.58
C ASP A 126 4.01 7.09 1.74
N ILE A 127 4.21 6.49 2.93
CA ILE A 127 3.39 6.74 4.10
C ILE A 127 4.19 7.54 5.11
N HIS A 128 3.70 8.76 5.39
CA HIS A 128 4.24 9.61 6.45
C HIS A 128 3.31 9.59 7.66
N GLY A 129 3.56 8.65 8.58
CA GLY A 129 2.78 8.51 9.83
C GLY A 129 3.55 8.98 11.07
N GLN A 130 2.86 9.06 12.21
CA GLN A 130 3.47 9.48 13.49
C GLN A 130 4.58 8.52 13.97
N HIS A 131 4.67 7.31 13.40
CA HIS A 131 5.60 6.25 13.84
C HIS A 131 6.49 5.68 12.72
N GLU A 132 6.40 6.19 11.48
CA GLU A 132 7.12 5.62 10.34
C GLU A 132 7.82 6.70 9.49
N ASN A 133 8.99 7.13 9.93
CA ASN A 133 9.94 7.87 9.08
C ASN A 133 10.91 6.91 8.36
N GLN A 134 10.43 5.76 7.85
CA GLN A 134 11.35 4.73 7.34
C GLN A 134 12.00 5.09 5.99
N ALA A 135 11.33 5.83 5.13
CA ALA A 135 11.89 6.21 3.84
C ALA A 135 13.10 7.15 3.99
N LEU A 136 13.01 8.15 4.89
CA LEU A 136 14.09 9.11 5.12
C LEU A 136 15.27 8.56 5.95
N LEU A 137 15.07 7.42 6.66
CA LEU A 137 16.12 6.79 7.48
C LEU A 137 17.13 5.98 6.66
N LYS A 138 16.84 5.67 5.41
CA LYS A 138 17.82 5.06 4.50
C LYS A 138 18.77 6.16 4.01
N ALA A 139 20.07 5.97 4.22
CA ALA A 139 21.12 6.97 3.88
C ALA A 139 21.06 7.47 2.41
N GLU A 140 20.55 6.64 1.49
CA GLU A 140 20.42 6.95 0.07
C GLU A 140 19.10 7.66 -0.31
N ALA A 141 18.06 7.58 0.55
CA ALA A 141 16.74 8.09 0.22
C ALA A 141 16.67 9.60 -0.01
N PRO A 142 17.37 10.47 0.75
CA PRO A 142 17.36 11.92 0.51
C PRO A 142 17.86 12.28 -0.89
N ARG A 143 18.86 11.54 -1.38
CA ARG A 143 19.41 11.77 -2.73
C ARG A 143 18.37 11.47 -3.80
N PHE A 144 17.70 10.31 -3.73
CA PHE A 144 16.66 9.95 -4.71
C PHE A 144 15.49 10.92 -4.72
N LEU A 145 15.11 11.45 -3.55
CA LEU A 145 14.06 12.47 -3.43
C LEU A 145 14.47 13.77 -4.15
N VAL A 146 15.69 14.25 -3.94
CA VAL A 146 16.19 15.46 -4.61
C VAL A 146 16.30 15.24 -6.12
N ASP A 147 16.81 14.10 -6.55
CA ASP A 147 16.94 13.73 -7.96
C ASP A 147 15.56 13.64 -8.65
N ALA A 148 14.54 13.12 -7.97
CA ALA A 148 13.17 13.06 -8.48
C ALA A 148 12.55 14.44 -8.70
N PHE A 149 12.86 15.43 -7.85
CA PHE A 149 12.42 16.81 -8.02
C PHE A 149 13.08 17.51 -9.24
N GLY A 150 14.26 17.06 -9.65
CA GLY A 150 14.97 17.63 -10.78
C GLY A 150 14.44 17.21 -12.16
N GLY A 151 13.50 16.29 -12.22
CA GLY A 151 12.80 15.87 -13.44
C GLY A 151 13.71 15.31 -14.54
N VAL A 152 13.27 15.45 -15.78
CA VAL A 152 13.93 14.86 -16.98
C VAL A 152 15.38 15.32 -17.15
N GLY A 153 15.71 16.55 -16.74
CA GLY A 153 17.07 17.10 -16.84
C GLY A 153 18.09 16.32 -16.01
N ILE A 154 17.74 16.00 -14.74
CA ILE A 154 18.61 15.22 -13.84
C ILE A 154 18.67 13.76 -14.28
N ALA A 155 17.57 13.17 -14.73
CA ALA A 155 17.54 11.79 -15.24
C ALA A 155 18.52 11.63 -16.44
N THR A 156 18.56 12.60 -17.34
CA THR A 156 19.50 12.61 -18.48
C THR A 156 20.96 12.74 -18.01
N CYS A 157 21.24 13.60 -17.04
CA CYS A 157 22.58 13.75 -16.49
C CYS A 157 23.06 12.49 -15.77
N LEU A 158 22.19 11.84 -14.99
CA LEU A 158 22.49 10.58 -14.31
C LEU A 158 22.77 9.44 -15.30
N ALA A 159 21.98 9.34 -16.38
CA ALA A 159 22.22 8.36 -17.43
C ALA A 159 23.57 8.57 -18.12
N ASN A 160 23.93 9.82 -18.42
CA ASN A 160 25.23 10.16 -19.02
C ASN A 160 26.38 9.87 -18.06
N TYR A 161 26.22 10.14 -16.77
CA TYR A 161 27.26 9.85 -15.76
C TYR A 161 27.46 8.33 -15.58
N ALA A 162 26.41 7.54 -15.61
CA ALA A 162 26.49 6.08 -15.50
C ALA A 162 27.11 5.41 -16.75
N ALA A 163 27.12 6.11 -17.89
CA ALA A 163 27.71 5.63 -19.14
C ALA A 163 29.20 5.96 -19.30
N CYS A 164 29.78 6.75 -18.39
CA CYS A 164 31.23 7.07 -18.33
C CYS A 164 31.98 6.12 -17.44
#